data_28a20b60df810d3e90de5197e274b189
#
_entry.id   28a20b60df810d3e90de5197e274b189
#
_cell.length_a   1.000
_cell.length_b   1.000
_cell.length_c   1.000
_cell.angle_alpha   90.00
_cell.angle_beta   90.00
_cell.angle_gamma   90.00
#
_symmetry.space_group_name_H-M   'P 1'
#
loop_
_entity.id
_entity.type
_entity.pdbx_description
1 polymer ?
#
loop_
_entity_poly.entity_id
_entity_poly.type
_entity_poly.pdbx_seq_one_letter_code
_entity_poly.pdbx_strand_id
1 'polypeptide(L)'
;DWNKPKDPNNDHLIFSKGHASPLYYAMLKGVGAITDTEMMTFRKFGSRMQGHPTPAIPWVDVATGSLGQGLPISVGIALAGKNLDQQPFHIWTLCGDSELAEGSIWEALDKAGHYQLSNLTVILDINRLGQRGETEFGWNLDPYRRRVESFGCFPIVIDGHDVAAVDRAYGTALSSTGKPTVIIAKTIKGKGFSEIENKEGWHGKTLPPDMAERAIKELGGIRNLKVKTAKPEATPRAAKRPEVVVTLPTYTKDDRVATRKAYGDALVALGAMPDVVAMDAEVSNSTHADEFKNAYPDRFFEIWIAGQPLVAMAVGMSVRAYKPFASTFAAVFSPPSAFTPL
;
A
#
# COMPACT_ATOMS: atom_id res chain seq x y z
N ASP A 1 -16.19 -6.47 1.86
CA ASP A 1 -17.59 -6.16 2.23
C ASP A 1 -17.70 -4.71 2.72
N TRP A 2 -18.31 -3.83 1.94
CA TRP A 2 -18.44 -2.39 2.26
C TRP A 2 -19.24 -2.11 3.55
N ASN A 3 -20.09 -3.04 3.96
CA ASN A 3 -20.84 -2.91 5.22
C ASN A 3 -20.01 -3.33 6.44
N LYS A 4 -18.86 -3.96 6.22
CA LYS A 4 -17.94 -4.42 7.26
C LYS A 4 -16.50 -4.03 6.87
N PRO A 5 -16.16 -2.73 6.91
CA PRO A 5 -14.87 -2.24 6.42
C PRO A 5 -13.65 -2.83 7.13
N LYS A 6 -13.84 -3.35 8.34
CA LYS A 6 -12.77 -3.99 9.13
C LYS A 6 -12.88 -5.51 9.18
N ASP A 7 -13.62 -6.13 8.23
CA ASP A 7 -13.63 -7.58 8.10
C ASP A 7 -12.22 -8.06 7.68
N PRO A 8 -11.61 -8.99 8.41
CA PRO A 8 -10.24 -9.44 8.13
C PRO A 8 -10.05 -10.15 6.79
N ASN A 9 -11.15 -10.56 6.14
CA ASN A 9 -11.12 -11.21 4.83
C ASN A 9 -11.29 -10.23 3.66
N ASN A 10 -11.51 -8.94 3.93
CA ASN A 10 -11.59 -7.96 2.86
C ASN A 10 -10.25 -7.82 2.15
N ASP A 11 -10.30 -7.67 0.83
CA ASP A 11 -9.18 -7.16 0.06
C ASP A 11 -8.82 -5.74 0.51
N HIS A 12 -7.56 -5.40 0.34
CA HIS A 12 -7.03 -4.07 0.63
C HIS A 12 -6.81 -3.28 -0.66
N LEU A 13 -7.23 -2.02 -0.68
CA LEU A 13 -7.03 -1.12 -1.81
C LEU A 13 -6.26 0.11 -1.37
N ILE A 14 -5.01 0.22 -1.80
CA ILE A 14 -4.10 1.31 -1.45
C ILE A 14 -3.90 2.23 -2.65
N PHE A 15 -4.32 3.47 -2.52
CA PHE A 15 -4.02 4.52 -3.48
C PHE A 15 -2.68 5.18 -3.12
N SER A 16 -1.56 4.63 -3.61
CA SER A 16 -0.23 5.19 -3.39
C SER A 16 -0.14 6.61 -3.96
N LYS A 17 -0.72 6.83 -5.15
CA LYS A 17 -1.00 8.17 -5.67
C LYS A 17 -2.22 8.80 -4.97
N GLY A 18 -2.08 9.16 -3.71
CA GLY A 18 -3.19 9.61 -2.85
C GLY A 18 -3.96 10.83 -3.37
N HIS A 19 -3.33 11.66 -4.24
CA HIS A 19 -4.00 12.78 -4.91
C HIS A 19 -5.09 12.34 -5.91
N ALA A 20 -5.19 11.04 -6.24
CA ALA A 20 -6.32 10.47 -6.97
C ALA A 20 -7.56 10.24 -6.07
N SER A 21 -7.61 10.85 -4.89
CA SER A 21 -8.72 10.77 -3.94
C SER A 21 -10.12 11.00 -4.55
N PRO A 22 -10.34 11.92 -5.53
CA PRO A 22 -11.65 12.04 -6.15
C PRO A 22 -12.13 10.76 -6.83
N LEU A 23 -11.23 9.99 -7.47
CA LEU A 23 -11.55 8.68 -8.03
C LEU A 23 -11.91 7.69 -6.92
N TYR A 24 -11.12 7.65 -5.83
CA TYR A 24 -11.39 6.77 -4.71
C TYR A 24 -12.77 7.05 -4.10
N TYR A 25 -13.12 8.31 -3.88
CA TYR A 25 -14.43 8.69 -3.34
C TYR A 25 -15.58 8.41 -4.33
N ALA A 26 -15.34 8.58 -5.64
CA ALA A 26 -16.32 8.19 -6.66
C ALA A 26 -16.59 6.67 -6.65
N MET A 27 -15.56 5.85 -6.44
CA MET A 27 -15.71 4.40 -6.26
C MET A 27 -16.54 4.08 -5.00
N LEU A 28 -16.25 4.73 -3.87
CA LEU A 28 -17.03 4.56 -2.64
C LEU A 28 -18.51 4.95 -2.82
N LYS A 29 -18.77 6.02 -3.56
CA LYS A 29 -20.14 6.38 -3.95
C LYS A 29 -20.78 5.32 -4.83
N GLY A 30 -20.06 4.83 -5.83
CA GLY A 30 -20.54 3.80 -6.76
C GLY A 30 -21.00 2.52 -6.07
N VAL A 31 -20.35 2.13 -4.97
CA VAL A 31 -20.74 0.97 -4.16
C VAL A 31 -21.74 1.32 -3.04
N GLY A 32 -22.10 2.59 -2.89
CA GLY A 32 -23.07 3.05 -1.89
C GLY A 32 -22.49 3.24 -0.48
N ALA A 33 -21.17 3.27 -0.33
CA ALA A 33 -20.48 3.47 0.95
C ALA A 33 -20.55 4.93 1.44
N ILE A 34 -20.65 5.89 0.51
CA ILE A 34 -20.85 7.31 0.80
C ILE A 34 -21.99 7.88 -0.03
N THR A 35 -22.58 9.01 0.42
CA THR A 35 -23.66 9.71 -0.28
C THR A 35 -23.12 10.85 -1.15
N ASP A 36 -23.97 11.37 -2.07
CA ASP A 36 -23.66 12.57 -2.84
C ASP A 36 -23.41 13.78 -1.93
N THR A 37 -24.25 13.95 -0.90
CA THR A 37 -24.11 15.03 0.07
C THR A 37 -22.74 14.97 0.76
N GLU A 38 -22.31 13.79 1.14
CA GLU A 38 -21.01 13.60 1.77
C GLU A 38 -19.87 13.87 0.77
N MET A 39 -19.95 13.36 -0.45
CA MET A 39 -18.96 13.58 -1.50
C MET A 39 -18.78 15.09 -1.80
N MET A 40 -19.85 15.89 -1.72
CA MET A 40 -19.82 17.36 -1.88
C MET A 40 -19.15 18.10 -0.72
N THR A 41 -18.74 17.40 0.34
CA THR A 41 -17.91 17.97 1.41
C THR A 41 -16.41 17.84 1.15
N PHE A 42 -16.00 17.33 -0.01
CA PHE A 42 -14.60 17.16 -0.39
C PHE A 42 -13.78 18.43 -0.11
N ARG A 43 -12.68 18.25 0.64
CA ARG A 43 -11.76 19.32 1.08
C ARG A 43 -12.39 20.45 1.90
N LYS A 44 -13.59 20.29 2.44
CA LYS A 44 -14.14 21.23 3.40
C LYS A 44 -13.58 20.96 4.79
N PHE A 45 -13.36 22.00 5.57
CA PHE A 45 -12.87 21.86 6.94
C PHE A 45 -13.80 20.94 7.77
N GLY A 46 -13.24 20.04 8.55
CA GLY A 46 -13.97 19.07 9.35
C GLY A 46 -14.57 17.89 8.57
N SER A 47 -14.45 17.85 7.23
CA SER A 47 -14.88 16.71 6.43
C SER A 47 -13.87 15.57 6.46
N ARG A 48 -14.35 14.33 6.51
CA ARG A 48 -13.52 13.15 6.31
C ARG A 48 -13.16 12.92 4.83
N MET A 49 -13.82 13.62 3.89
CA MET A 49 -13.48 13.65 2.46
C MET A 49 -12.28 14.59 2.24
N GLN A 50 -11.11 14.18 2.74
CA GLN A 50 -9.90 14.99 2.69
C GLN A 50 -9.28 14.99 1.29
N GLY A 51 -8.35 15.91 1.04
CA GLY A 51 -7.63 15.99 -0.25
C GLY A 51 -6.83 14.75 -0.63
N HIS A 52 -6.45 13.96 0.36
CA HIS A 52 -5.85 12.63 0.24
C HIS A 52 -6.62 11.67 1.15
N PRO A 53 -6.77 10.38 0.78
CA PRO A 53 -7.47 9.42 1.62
C PRO A 53 -6.76 9.21 2.95
N THR A 54 -7.52 9.17 4.04
CA THR A 54 -7.00 8.90 5.39
C THR A 54 -7.90 7.91 6.13
N PRO A 55 -7.42 7.26 7.20
CA PRO A 55 -8.21 6.34 8.03
C PRO A 55 -9.43 6.97 8.74
N ALA A 56 -9.64 8.29 8.61
CA ALA A 56 -10.93 8.91 8.96
C ALA A 56 -12.09 8.30 8.15
N ILE A 57 -11.77 7.68 7.01
CA ILE A 57 -12.70 6.88 6.20
C ILE A 57 -12.44 5.41 6.53
N PRO A 58 -13.45 4.64 7.00
CA PRO A 58 -13.24 3.27 7.50
C PRO A 58 -12.64 2.28 6.50
N TRP A 59 -12.76 2.54 5.20
CA TRP A 59 -12.22 1.70 4.11
C TRP A 59 -10.80 2.06 3.69
N VAL A 60 -10.22 3.11 4.29
CA VAL A 60 -8.84 3.51 4.06
C VAL A 60 -7.98 2.92 5.16
N ASP A 61 -7.00 2.12 4.79
CA ASP A 61 -6.12 1.46 5.76
C ASP A 61 -5.03 2.39 6.27
N VAL A 62 -4.46 3.20 5.39
CA VAL A 62 -3.37 4.12 5.70
C VAL A 62 -3.53 5.45 4.97
N ALA A 63 -3.04 6.52 5.57
CA ALA A 63 -2.93 7.80 4.89
C ALA A 63 -1.87 7.72 3.79
N THR A 64 -2.17 8.31 2.63
CA THR A 64 -1.24 8.43 1.50
C THR A 64 -1.26 9.85 0.96
N GLY A 65 -0.29 10.21 0.14
CA GLY A 65 -0.15 11.56 -0.43
C GLY A 65 1.30 11.95 -0.62
N SER A 66 2.19 11.58 0.29
CA SER A 66 3.63 11.54 0.02
C SER A 66 3.91 10.35 -0.88
N LEU A 67 4.36 10.64 -2.11
CA LEU A 67 4.55 9.62 -3.14
C LEU A 67 5.64 8.62 -2.75
N GLY A 68 5.49 7.38 -3.19
CA GLY A 68 6.42 6.29 -2.89
C GLY A 68 6.16 5.56 -1.58
N GLN A 69 5.17 5.95 -0.78
CA GLN A 69 4.89 5.33 0.52
C GLN A 69 3.86 4.19 0.47
N GLY A 70 2.84 4.31 -0.38
CA GLY A 70 1.74 3.35 -0.40
C GLY A 70 2.17 1.93 -0.78
N LEU A 71 3.08 1.78 -1.74
CA LEU A 71 3.52 0.45 -2.19
C LEU A 71 4.32 -0.30 -1.10
N PRO A 72 5.35 0.26 -0.45
CA PRO A 72 6.04 -0.47 0.61
C PRO A 72 5.13 -0.79 1.81
N ILE A 73 4.14 0.05 2.13
CA ILE A 73 3.11 -0.28 3.13
C ILE A 73 2.28 -1.49 2.66
N SER A 74 1.88 -1.51 1.39
CA SER A 74 1.15 -2.64 0.79
C SER A 74 1.94 -3.95 0.85
N VAL A 75 3.26 -3.89 0.66
CA VAL A 75 4.16 -5.05 0.83
C VAL A 75 4.11 -5.58 2.26
N GLY A 76 4.08 -4.71 3.26
CA GLY A 76 3.92 -5.09 4.66
C GLY A 76 2.57 -5.77 4.95
N ILE A 77 1.47 -5.25 4.40
CA ILE A 77 0.14 -5.87 4.50
C ILE A 77 0.13 -7.25 3.82
N ALA A 78 0.71 -7.35 2.62
CA ALA A 78 0.77 -8.58 1.85
C ALA A 78 1.61 -9.66 2.55
N LEU A 79 2.75 -9.27 3.11
CA LEU A 79 3.64 -10.15 3.86
C LEU A 79 2.95 -10.69 5.11
N ALA A 80 2.27 -9.83 5.87
CA ALA A 80 1.49 -10.25 7.03
C ALA A 80 0.36 -11.21 6.62
N GLY A 81 -0.40 -10.89 5.58
CA GLY A 81 -1.50 -11.72 5.09
C GLY A 81 -1.06 -13.11 4.67
N LYS A 82 0.01 -13.18 3.88
CA LYS A 82 0.51 -14.43 3.32
C LYS A 82 1.22 -15.29 4.36
N ASN A 83 2.14 -14.71 5.13
CA ASN A 83 3.06 -15.46 5.96
C ASN A 83 2.57 -15.65 7.42
N LEU A 84 1.79 -14.70 7.93
CA LEU A 84 1.36 -14.69 9.32
C LEU A 84 -0.12 -15.04 9.47
N ASP A 85 -1.02 -14.33 8.75
CA ASP A 85 -2.46 -14.56 8.84
C ASP A 85 -2.91 -15.80 8.05
N GLN A 86 -2.18 -16.16 6.98
CA GLN A 86 -2.54 -17.20 6.01
C GLN A 86 -3.97 -17.03 5.48
N GLN A 87 -4.34 -15.78 5.17
CA GLN A 87 -5.67 -15.40 4.70
C GLN A 87 -5.65 -15.15 3.18
N PRO A 88 -6.72 -15.48 2.47
CA PRO A 88 -6.77 -15.41 1.00
C PRO A 88 -7.04 -14.01 0.45
N PHE A 89 -7.07 -12.95 1.26
CA PHE A 89 -7.30 -11.60 0.77
C PHE A 89 -6.17 -11.12 -0.15
N HIS A 90 -6.52 -10.23 -1.06
CA HIS A 90 -5.63 -9.66 -2.04
C HIS A 90 -5.38 -8.18 -1.78
N ILE A 91 -4.19 -7.69 -2.12
CA ILE A 91 -3.81 -6.29 -1.99
C ILE A 91 -3.67 -5.69 -3.38
N TRP A 92 -4.40 -4.60 -3.61
CA TRP A 92 -4.38 -3.81 -4.82
C TRP A 92 -3.75 -2.46 -4.53
N THR A 93 -2.68 -2.11 -5.26
CA THR A 93 -1.97 -0.83 -5.05
C THR A 93 -1.93 -0.05 -6.33
N LEU A 94 -2.44 1.18 -6.32
CA LEU A 94 -2.41 2.09 -7.47
C LEU A 94 -1.28 3.11 -7.31
N CYS A 95 -0.28 3.04 -8.20
CA CYS A 95 0.84 3.97 -8.28
C CYS A 95 0.77 4.84 -9.53
N GLY A 96 1.32 6.05 -9.48
CA GLY A 96 1.48 6.93 -10.62
C GLY A 96 2.85 6.79 -11.26
N ASP A 97 2.97 7.20 -12.53
CA ASP A 97 4.23 7.14 -13.28
C ASP A 97 5.33 8.09 -12.74
N SER A 98 4.99 9.32 -12.35
CA SER A 98 5.92 10.22 -11.67
C SER A 98 6.39 9.66 -10.32
N GLU A 99 5.54 8.92 -9.64
CA GLU A 99 5.84 8.28 -8.37
C GLU A 99 6.95 7.23 -8.48
N LEU A 100 7.14 6.67 -9.68
CA LEU A 100 8.19 5.69 -9.96
C LEU A 100 9.62 6.28 -9.93
N ALA A 101 9.75 7.60 -9.79
CA ALA A 101 11.03 8.24 -9.50
C ALA A 101 11.48 8.04 -8.03
N GLU A 102 10.55 7.67 -7.12
CA GLU A 102 10.87 7.35 -5.73
C GLU A 102 11.57 5.99 -5.63
N GLY A 103 12.76 5.98 -4.99
CA GLY A 103 13.53 4.76 -4.79
C GLY A 103 12.78 3.70 -3.99
N SER A 104 11.96 4.11 -3.02
CA SER A 104 11.13 3.24 -2.19
C SER A 104 10.17 2.33 -2.97
N ILE A 105 9.72 2.76 -4.15
CA ILE A 105 8.90 1.91 -5.04
C ILE A 105 9.69 0.70 -5.51
N TRP A 106 10.93 0.90 -5.94
CA TRP A 106 11.79 -0.17 -6.46
C TRP A 106 12.28 -1.08 -5.34
N GLU A 107 12.64 -0.52 -4.20
CA GLU A 107 12.95 -1.28 -2.99
C GLU A 107 11.76 -2.14 -2.55
N ALA A 108 10.53 -1.61 -2.63
CA ALA A 108 9.31 -2.36 -2.30
C ALA A 108 9.07 -3.51 -3.29
N LEU A 109 9.27 -3.31 -4.59
CA LEU A 109 9.13 -4.37 -5.59
C LEU A 109 10.20 -5.46 -5.40
N ASP A 110 11.43 -5.10 -5.03
CA ASP A 110 12.46 -6.06 -4.66
C ASP A 110 12.01 -6.93 -3.48
N LYS A 111 11.49 -6.34 -2.41
CA LYS A 111 10.99 -7.10 -1.26
C LYS A 111 9.77 -7.95 -1.63
N ALA A 112 8.86 -7.41 -2.42
CA ALA A 112 7.68 -8.15 -2.88
C ALA A 112 8.07 -9.38 -3.72
N GLY A 113 9.05 -9.25 -4.62
CA GLY A 113 9.58 -10.35 -5.40
C GLY A 113 10.32 -11.37 -4.55
N HIS A 114 11.21 -10.90 -3.64
CA HIS A 114 11.95 -11.77 -2.72
C HIS A 114 11.02 -12.64 -1.86
N TYR A 115 10.01 -12.05 -1.23
CA TYR A 115 9.03 -12.76 -0.42
C TYR A 115 7.93 -13.44 -1.26
N GLN A 116 8.02 -13.36 -2.58
CA GLN A 116 7.08 -14.00 -3.53
C GLN A 116 5.61 -13.68 -3.21
N LEU A 117 5.30 -12.41 -2.96
CA LEU A 117 3.97 -11.98 -2.50
C LEU A 117 2.92 -12.06 -3.63
N SER A 118 2.47 -13.26 -3.94
CA SER A 118 1.46 -13.52 -4.97
C SER A 118 0.08 -12.92 -4.66
N ASN A 119 -0.15 -12.53 -3.42
CA ASN A 119 -1.35 -11.81 -2.97
C ASN A 119 -1.25 -10.29 -3.14
N LEU A 120 -0.25 -9.78 -3.88
CA LEU A 120 -0.07 -8.36 -4.17
C LEU A 120 -0.14 -8.12 -5.68
N THR A 121 -1.02 -7.19 -6.07
CA THR A 121 -1.06 -6.62 -7.42
C THR A 121 -0.82 -5.12 -7.36
N VAL A 122 0.18 -4.67 -8.11
CA VAL A 122 0.49 -3.25 -8.30
C VAL A 122 0.00 -2.80 -9.66
N ILE A 123 -0.69 -1.67 -9.71
CA ILE A 123 -1.15 -1.03 -10.95
C ILE A 123 -0.33 0.24 -11.15
N LEU A 124 0.43 0.30 -12.23
CA LEU A 124 1.19 1.47 -12.63
C LEU A 124 0.38 2.23 -13.68
N ASP A 125 -0.12 3.41 -13.31
CA ASP A 125 -0.85 4.30 -14.21
C ASP A 125 0.13 5.16 -15.01
N ILE A 126 0.53 4.68 -16.20
CA ILE A 126 1.52 5.32 -17.06
C ILE A 126 0.80 6.27 -18.03
N ASN A 127 0.52 7.48 -17.56
CA ASN A 127 -0.16 8.50 -18.35
C ASN A 127 0.78 9.56 -18.96
N ARG A 128 2.08 9.42 -18.77
CA ARG A 128 3.20 10.25 -19.23
C ARG A 128 3.28 11.68 -18.67
N LEU A 129 2.24 12.21 -18.05
CA LEU A 129 2.21 13.60 -17.57
C LEU A 129 2.32 13.68 -16.06
N GLY A 130 3.42 14.23 -15.58
CA GLY A 130 3.63 14.58 -14.19
C GLY A 130 2.82 15.81 -13.74
N GLN A 131 3.25 16.44 -12.67
CA GLN A 131 2.71 17.73 -12.23
C GLN A 131 3.14 18.85 -13.17
N ARG A 132 4.36 18.75 -13.71
CA ARG A 132 4.91 19.64 -14.74
C ARG A 132 5.65 18.78 -15.78
N GLY A 133 5.21 18.84 -17.01
CA GLY A 133 5.85 18.15 -18.11
C GLY A 133 5.71 16.64 -18.13
N GLU A 134 6.45 16.00 -19.01
CA GLU A 134 6.49 14.56 -19.17
C GLU A 134 7.26 13.88 -18.04
N THR A 135 6.87 12.64 -17.74
CA THR A 135 7.62 11.75 -16.86
C THR A 135 8.85 11.19 -17.56
N GLU A 136 9.81 10.66 -16.79
CA GLU A 136 11.14 10.21 -17.25
C GLU A 136 11.11 9.36 -18.51
N PHE A 137 10.15 8.45 -18.64
CA PHE A 137 10.03 7.55 -19.80
C PHE A 137 8.76 7.78 -20.64
N GLY A 138 7.91 8.73 -20.27
CA GLY A 138 6.66 9.00 -20.98
C GLY A 138 5.84 7.72 -21.20
N TRP A 139 5.48 7.44 -22.45
CA TRP A 139 4.79 6.19 -22.84
C TRP A 139 5.72 5.06 -23.31
N ASN A 140 7.01 5.16 -23.07
CA ASN A 140 7.91 4.04 -23.26
C ASN A 140 7.79 3.06 -22.11
N LEU A 141 7.01 1.99 -22.28
CA LEU A 141 6.69 1.04 -21.22
C LEU A 141 7.78 0.00 -20.96
N ASP A 142 8.72 -0.17 -21.91
CA ASP A 142 9.73 -1.23 -21.82
C ASP A 142 10.72 -1.05 -20.65
N PRO A 143 11.21 0.16 -20.30
CA PRO A 143 12.01 0.33 -19.09
C PRO A 143 11.28 -0.08 -17.80
N TYR A 144 9.99 0.23 -17.68
CA TYR A 144 9.19 -0.19 -16.52
C TYR A 144 9.05 -1.71 -16.48
N ARG A 145 8.72 -2.34 -17.61
CA ARG A 145 8.58 -3.80 -17.71
C ARG A 145 9.87 -4.52 -17.29
N ARG A 146 11.02 -4.09 -17.82
CA ARG A 146 12.33 -4.70 -17.50
C ARG A 146 12.69 -4.53 -16.02
N ARG A 147 12.45 -3.36 -15.44
CA ARG A 147 12.68 -3.14 -14.00
C ARG A 147 11.82 -4.06 -13.16
N VAL A 148 10.53 -4.17 -13.46
CA VAL A 148 9.58 -5.07 -12.76
C VAL A 148 10.05 -6.52 -12.84
N GLU A 149 10.45 -7.00 -14.03
CA GLU A 149 10.98 -8.35 -14.23
C GLU A 149 12.25 -8.60 -13.42
N SER A 150 13.15 -7.63 -13.37
CA SER A 150 14.44 -7.76 -12.67
C SER A 150 14.28 -7.90 -11.16
N PHE A 151 13.19 -7.38 -10.58
CA PHE A 151 12.84 -7.56 -9.18
C PHE A 151 12.02 -8.83 -8.90
N GLY A 152 11.91 -9.75 -9.86
CA GLY A 152 11.21 -11.01 -9.67
C GLY A 152 9.68 -10.92 -9.70
N CYS A 153 9.13 -9.78 -10.10
CA CYS A 153 7.70 -9.56 -10.26
C CYS A 153 7.21 -9.97 -11.66
N PHE A 154 5.92 -10.22 -11.81
CA PHE A 154 5.29 -10.59 -13.09
C PHE A 154 4.63 -9.36 -13.73
N PRO A 155 5.18 -8.80 -14.83
CA PRO A 155 4.59 -7.64 -15.50
C PRO A 155 3.50 -8.06 -16.49
N ILE A 156 2.40 -7.28 -16.51
CA ILE A 156 1.35 -7.35 -17.51
C ILE A 156 1.22 -5.95 -18.12
N VAL A 157 1.53 -5.82 -19.41
CA VAL A 157 1.44 -4.54 -20.13
C VAL A 157 0.10 -4.48 -20.87
N ILE A 158 -0.66 -3.40 -20.64
CA ILE A 158 -1.99 -3.22 -21.23
C ILE A 158 -2.23 -1.79 -21.73
N ASP A 159 -3.20 -1.62 -22.62
CA ASP A 159 -3.92 -0.37 -22.78
C ASP A 159 -4.88 -0.22 -21.60
N GLY A 160 -4.66 0.79 -20.76
CA GLY A 160 -5.50 1.04 -19.56
C GLY A 160 -6.89 1.61 -19.88
N HIS A 161 -7.20 1.87 -21.15
CA HIS A 161 -8.53 2.28 -21.61
C HIS A 161 -9.28 1.13 -22.33
N ASP A 162 -8.65 -0.01 -22.56
CA ASP A 162 -9.32 -1.24 -23.00
C ASP A 162 -9.85 -2.00 -21.78
N VAL A 163 -11.16 -1.87 -21.51
CA VAL A 163 -11.83 -2.51 -20.37
C VAL A 163 -11.66 -4.04 -20.39
N ALA A 164 -11.67 -4.65 -21.58
CA ALA A 164 -11.48 -6.09 -21.71
C ALA A 164 -10.04 -6.52 -21.37
N ALA A 165 -9.04 -5.70 -21.73
CA ALA A 165 -7.64 -5.94 -21.34
C ALA A 165 -7.45 -5.77 -19.83
N VAL A 166 -8.09 -4.77 -19.21
CA VAL A 166 -8.08 -4.55 -17.76
C VAL A 166 -8.68 -5.76 -17.03
N ASP A 167 -9.86 -6.23 -17.48
CA ASP A 167 -10.54 -7.39 -16.87
C ASP A 167 -9.67 -8.65 -16.95
N ARG A 168 -9.09 -8.94 -18.12
CA ARG A 168 -8.16 -10.07 -18.28
C ARG A 168 -6.93 -9.93 -17.38
N ALA A 169 -6.37 -8.72 -17.23
CA ALA A 169 -5.21 -8.48 -16.38
C ALA A 169 -5.53 -8.76 -14.91
N TYR A 170 -6.71 -8.35 -14.43
CA TYR A 170 -7.17 -8.66 -13.07
C TYR A 170 -7.36 -10.17 -12.85
N GLY A 171 -8.01 -10.85 -13.81
CA GLY A 171 -8.16 -12.31 -13.76
C GLY A 171 -6.81 -13.04 -13.72
N THR A 172 -5.84 -12.59 -14.52
CA THR A 172 -4.47 -13.14 -14.51
C THR A 172 -3.78 -12.88 -13.17
N ALA A 173 -3.93 -11.68 -12.61
CA ALA A 173 -3.33 -11.31 -11.33
C ALA A 173 -3.86 -12.19 -10.18
N LEU A 174 -5.17 -12.41 -10.14
CA LEU A 174 -5.82 -13.26 -9.13
C LEU A 174 -5.45 -14.74 -9.25
N SER A 175 -5.12 -15.20 -10.44
CA SER A 175 -4.66 -16.59 -10.68
C SER A 175 -3.16 -16.77 -10.57
N SER A 176 -2.39 -15.69 -10.39
CA SER A 176 -0.93 -15.74 -10.28
C SER A 176 -0.51 -16.45 -9.00
N THR A 177 0.47 -17.35 -9.14
CA THR A 177 1.07 -18.06 -8.01
C THR A 177 2.57 -17.83 -7.96
N GLY A 178 3.10 -17.59 -6.76
CA GLY A 178 4.54 -17.50 -6.52
C GLY A 178 5.21 -16.17 -6.85
N LYS A 179 4.52 -15.20 -7.49
CA LYS A 179 5.08 -13.87 -7.78
C LYS A 179 4.04 -12.77 -7.60
N PRO A 180 4.45 -11.57 -7.14
CA PRO A 180 3.60 -10.40 -7.20
C PRO A 180 3.36 -10.00 -8.67
N THR A 181 2.16 -9.52 -8.97
CA THR A 181 1.80 -9.05 -10.31
C THR A 181 1.89 -7.53 -10.41
N VAL A 182 2.44 -7.02 -11.50
CA VAL A 182 2.50 -5.58 -11.79
C VAL A 182 1.83 -5.30 -13.13
N ILE A 183 0.68 -4.66 -13.09
CA ILE A 183 -0.06 -4.24 -14.29
C ILE A 183 0.48 -2.87 -14.71
N ILE A 184 1.12 -2.80 -15.86
CA ILE A 184 1.67 -1.57 -16.45
C ILE A 184 0.65 -1.07 -17.46
N ALA A 185 -0.20 -0.15 -17.01
CA ALA A 185 -1.31 0.36 -17.80
C ALA A 185 -0.93 1.66 -18.51
N LYS A 186 -0.86 1.64 -19.84
CA LYS A 186 -0.76 2.85 -20.64
C LYS A 186 -2.09 3.58 -20.60
N THR A 187 -2.09 4.80 -20.13
CA THR A 187 -3.30 5.63 -20.03
C THR A 187 -3.08 7.01 -20.64
N ILE A 188 -4.16 7.77 -20.73
CA ILE A 188 -4.16 9.16 -21.18
C ILE A 188 -4.74 10.00 -20.06
N LYS A 189 -3.96 10.96 -19.53
CA LYS A 189 -4.40 11.85 -18.47
C LYS A 189 -5.57 12.72 -18.96
N GLY A 190 -6.66 12.76 -18.19
CA GLY A 190 -7.86 13.52 -18.55
C GLY A 190 -8.73 12.86 -19.63
N LYS A 191 -8.54 11.57 -19.93
CA LYS A 191 -9.34 10.80 -20.90
C LYS A 191 -10.83 10.96 -20.66
N GLY A 192 -11.55 11.24 -21.75
CA GLY A 192 -13.01 11.41 -21.76
C GLY A 192 -13.48 12.85 -21.72
N PHE A 193 -12.58 13.82 -21.61
CA PHE A 193 -12.90 15.24 -21.81
C PHE A 193 -11.88 15.87 -22.75
N SER A 194 -12.28 16.11 -23.99
CA SER A 194 -11.41 16.51 -25.11
C SER A 194 -10.64 17.82 -24.87
N GLU A 195 -11.21 18.75 -24.08
CA GLU A 195 -10.58 20.03 -23.78
C GLU A 195 -9.31 19.91 -22.91
N ILE A 196 -9.21 18.83 -22.08
CA ILE A 196 -8.08 18.64 -21.17
C ILE A 196 -7.30 17.36 -21.44
N GLU A 197 -7.84 16.45 -22.27
CA GLU A 197 -7.22 15.16 -22.57
C GLU A 197 -5.79 15.33 -23.05
N ASN A 198 -4.85 14.65 -22.41
CA ASN A 198 -3.42 14.67 -22.72
C ASN A 198 -2.75 16.06 -22.70
N LYS A 199 -3.30 17.00 -21.94
CA LYS A 199 -2.77 18.37 -21.82
C LYS A 199 -2.16 18.62 -20.45
N GLU A 200 -1.05 19.35 -20.45
CA GLU A 200 -0.41 19.83 -19.22
C GLU A 200 -1.27 20.88 -18.48
N GLY A 201 -0.91 21.16 -17.23
CA GLY A 201 -1.51 22.23 -16.44
C GLY A 201 -2.85 21.89 -15.79
N TRP A 202 -3.32 20.62 -15.88
CA TRP A 202 -4.56 20.16 -15.26
C TRP A 202 -4.35 19.24 -14.04
N HIS A 203 -3.11 19.07 -13.61
CA HIS A 203 -2.83 18.30 -12.41
C HIS A 203 -3.32 19.02 -11.16
N GLY A 204 -4.25 18.43 -10.42
CA GLY A 204 -4.83 18.99 -9.20
C GLY A 204 -5.65 20.28 -9.40
N LYS A 205 -6.01 20.62 -10.65
CA LYS A 205 -6.80 21.80 -10.98
C LYS A 205 -8.27 21.43 -11.19
N THR A 206 -9.16 22.20 -10.57
CA THR A 206 -10.60 22.04 -10.75
C THR A 206 -11.05 22.65 -12.06
N LEU A 207 -12.06 22.05 -12.69
CA LEU A 207 -12.71 22.64 -13.87
C LEU A 207 -13.58 23.83 -13.45
N PRO A 208 -13.59 24.95 -14.18
CA PRO A 208 -14.62 25.96 -14.07
C PRO A 208 -16.02 25.36 -14.30
N PRO A 209 -17.10 25.94 -13.74
CA PRO A 209 -18.44 25.35 -13.83
C PRO A 209 -18.91 25.06 -15.25
N ASP A 210 -18.69 25.98 -16.19
CA ASP A 210 -19.04 25.82 -17.61
C ASP A 210 -18.26 24.68 -18.29
N MET A 211 -16.98 24.52 -17.97
CA MET A 211 -16.19 23.38 -18.43
C MET A 211 -16.67 22.07 -17.81
N ALA A 212 -17.04 22.08 -16.53
CA ALA A 212 -17.56 20.90 -15.86
C ALA A 212 -18.87 20.41 -16.51
N GLU A 213 -19.76 21.33 -16.89
CA GLU A 213 -21.00 21.00 -17.61
C GLU A 213 -20.70 20.36 -18.98
N ARG A 214 -19.73 20.91 -19.75
CA ARG A 214 -19.31 20.31 -21.01
C ARG A 214 -18.68 18.94 -20.83
N ALA A 215 -17.83 18.76 -19.81
CA ALA A 215 -17.23 17.49 -19.51
C ALA A 215 -18.28 16.43 -19.16
N ILE A 216 -19.27 16.77 -18.32
CA ILE A 216 -20.39 15.88 -17.98
C ILE A 216 -21.16 15.48 -19.23
N LYS A 217 -21.43 16.42 -20.12
CA LYS A 217 -22.14 16.13 -21.38
C LYS A 217 -21.34 15.21 -22.29
N GLU A 218 -20.03 15.45 -22.43
CA GLU A 218 -19.12 14.63 -23.27
C GLU A 218 -18.99 13.22 -22.73
N LEU A 219 -19.00 13.04 -21.39
CA LEU A 219 -19.02 11.76 -20.70
C LEU A 219 -20.37 11.01 -20.74
N GLY A 220 -21.39 11.58 -21.42
CA GLY A 220 -22.70 10.97 -21.58
C GLY A 220 -23.69 11.27 -20.46
N GLY A 221 -23.49 12.36 -19.72
CA GLY A 221 -24.37 12.84 -18.66
C GLY A 221 -24.11 12.22 -17.29
N ILE A 222 -24.88 12.68 -16.30
CA ILE A 222 -24.81 12.15 -14.93
C ILE A 222 -25.43 10.75 -14.88
N ARG A 223 -24.67 9.79 -14.37
CA ARG A 223 -25.12 8.40 -14.21
C ARG A 223 -25.13 8.04 -12.72
N ASN A 224 -26.30 7.66 -12.20
CA ASN A 224 -26.44 7.14 -10.84
C ASN A 224 -26.21 5.63 -10.82
N LEU A 225 -25.01 5.22 -11.23
CA LEU A 225 -24.63 3.80 -11.23
C LEU A 225 -24.41 3.31 -9.82
N LYS A 226 -24.97 2.12 -9.53
CA LYS A 226 -24.66 1.36 -8.31
C LYS A 226 -23.99 0.07 -8.73
N VAL A 227 -22.79 -0.13 -8.21
CA VAL A 227 -22.00 -1.33 -8.45
C VAL A 227 -22.24 -2.31 -7.30
N LYS A 228 -22.61 -3.54 -7.63
CA LYS A 228 -22.63 -4.64 -6.65
C LYS A 228 -21.25 -5.26 -6.60
N THR A 229 -20.66 -5.30 -5.42
CA THR A 229 -19.41 -6.02 -5.17
C THR A 229 -19.70 -7.41 -4.62
N ALA A 230 -18.86 -8.38 -4.95
CA ALA A 230 -18.85 -9.65 -4.27
C ALA A 230 -18.48 -9.45 -2.79
N LYS A 231 -19.01 -10.29 -1.93
CA LYS A 231 -18.54 -10.39 -0.55
C LYS A 231 -17.32 -11.32 -0.52
N PRO A 232 -16.35 -11.08 0.37
CA PRO A 232 -15.28 -12.03 0.56
C PRO A 232 -15.86 -13.39 0.99
N GLU A 233 -15.22 -14.47 0.56
CA GLU A 233 -15.56 -15.80 1.05
C GLU A 233 -15.32 -15.85 2.57
N ALA A 234 -16.25 -16.47 3.28
CA ALA A 234 -16.10 -16.68 4.71
C ALA A 234 -15.00 -17.73 4.94
N THR A 235 -13.83 -17.29 5.24
CA THR A 235 -12.76 -18.17 5.75
C THR A 235 -12.87 -18.30 7.26
N PRO A 236 -12.39 -19.40 7.87
CA PRO A 236 -12.26 -19.45 9.31
C PRO A 236 -11.48 -18.22 9.77
N ARG A 237 -12.12 -17.37 10.56
CA ARG A 237 -11.49 -16.18 11.13
C ARG A 237 -10.20 -16.62 11.80
N ALA A 238 -9.10 -15.95 11.51
CA ALA A 238 -7.86 -16.16 12.22
C ALA A 238 -8.18 -16.22 13.73
N ALA A 239 -7.80 -17.28 14.38
CA ALA A 239 -8.14 -17.51 15.78
C ALA A 239 -7.75 -16.25 16.57
N LYS A 240 -8.66 -15.82 17.48
CA LYS A 240 -8.36 -14.69 18.36
C LYS A 240 -7.03 -14.98 19.04
N ARG A 241 -6.06 -14.11 18.84
CA ARG A 241 -4.73 -14.29 19.43
C ARG A 241 -4.89 -14.32 20.96
N PRO A 242 -4.32 -15.32 21.65
CA PRO A 242 -4.45 -15.43 23.09
C PRO A 242 -3.77 -14.26 23.78
N GLU A 243 -4.35 -13.80 24.87
CA GLU A 243 -3.66 -12.90 25.79
C GLU A 243 -2.58 -13.70 26.52
N VAL A 244 -1.36 -13.20 26.48
CA VAL A 244 -0.21 -13.84 27.11
C VAL A 244 0.39 -12.86 28.11
N VAL A 245 0.64 -13.35 29.32
CA VAL A 245 1.37 -12.60 30.35
C VAL A 245 2.86 -12.67 29.98
N VAL A 246 3.45 -11.51 29.75
CA VAL A 246 4.87 -11.39 29.41
C VAL A 246 5.66 -11.04 30.65
N THR A 247 6.68 -11.82 30.93
CA THR A 247 7.67 -11.50 31.98
C THR A 247 8.87 -10.84 31.30
N LEU A 248 9.00 -9.54 31.48
CA LEU A 248 10.14 -8.79 30.95
C LEU A 248 11.41 -9.06 31.80
N PRO A 249 12.61 -9.00 31.19
CA PRO A 249 13.85 -9.10 31.91
C PRO A 249 13.96 -7.94 32.94
N THR A 250 14.51 -8.25 34.08
CA THR A 250 14.74 -7.27 35.15
C THR A 250 16.24 -7.12 35.39
N TYR A 251 16.68 -5.89 35.60
CA TYR A 251 18.07 -5.54 35.87
C TYR A 251 18.15 -4.79 37.20
N THR A 252 19.21 -5.03 37.94
CA THR A 252 19.50 -4.29 39.15
C THR A 252 20.32 -3.03 38.81
N LYS A 253 20.44 -2.10 39.76
CA LYS A 253 21.27 -0.89 39.57
C LYS A 253 22.77 -1.19 39.42
N ASP A 254 23.20 -2.40 39.79
CA ASP A 254 24.61 -2.80 39.75
C ASP A 254 24.95 -3.56 38.45
N ASP A 255 23.92 -3.93 37.66
CA ASP A 255 24.08 -4.60 36.37
C ASP A 255 24.62 -3.61 35.31
N ARG A 256 25.60 -4.08 34.56
CA ARG A 256 26.14 -3.34 33.42
C ARG A 256 25.71 -3.99 32.11
N VAL A 257 24.51 -3.66 31.67
CA VAL A 257 23.91 -4.20 30.44
C VAL A 257 23.88 -3.11 29.38
N ALA A 258 24.38 -3.41 28.18
CA ALA A 258 24.26 -2.51 27.05
C ALA A 258 22.75 -2.38 26.67
N THR A 259 22.31 -1.16 26.35
CA THR A 259 20.89 -0.90 25.97
C THR A 259 20.41 -1.78 24.83
N ARG A 260 21.27 -2.04 23.83
CA ARG A 260 20.97 -2.94 22.73
C ARG A 260 20.75 -4.40 23.18
N LYS A 261 21.49 -4.87 24.21
CA LYS A 261 21.28 -6.21 24.76
C LYS A 261 19.97 -6.27 25.55
N ALA A 262 19.69 -5.25 26.36
CA ALA A 262 18.41 -5.14 27.06
C ALA A 262 17.23 -5.10 26.08
N TYR A 263 17.38 -4.45 24.91
CA TYR A 263 16.41 -4.47 23.83
C TYR A 263 16.19 -5.90 23.30
N GLY A 264 17.27 -6.64 22.97
CA GLY A 264 17.16 -8.02 22.47
C GLY A 264 16.46 -8.94 23.48
N ASP A 265 16.86 -8.88 24.76
CA ASP A 265 16.24 -9.66 25.84
C ASP A 265 14.72 -9.36 25.99
N ALA A 266 14.37 -8.06 25.95
CA ALA A 266 12.98 -7.62 26.02
C ALA A 266 12.19 -8.07 24.78
N LEU A 267 12.77 -7.98 23.61
CA LEU A 267 12.14 -8.38 22.32
C LEU A 267 11.85 -9.90 22.32
N VAL A 268 12.76 -10.71 22.79
CA VAL A 268 12.56 -12.17 22.95
C VAL A 268 11.41 -12.43 23.91
N ALA A 269 11.38 -11.76 25.08
CA ALA A 269 10.29 -11.91 26.05
C ALA A 269 8.94 -11.50 25.46
N LEU A 270 8.88 -10.38 24.72
CA LEU A 270 7.68 -9.91 24.03
C LEU A 270 7.23 -10.88 22.94
N GLY A 271 8.15 -11.66 22.38
CA GLY A 271 7.86 -12.69 21.39
C GLY A 271 6.92 -13.81 21.90
N ALA A 272 6.70 -13.93 23.19
CA ALA A 272 5.65 -14.78 23.74
C ALA A 272 4.24 -14.36 23.26
N MET A 273 4.04 -13.07 22.94
CA MET A 273 2.81 -12.58 22.32
C MET A 273 2.82 -12.92 20.84
N PRO A 274 1.80 -13.61 20.29
CA PRO A 274 1.79 -14.07 18.89
C PRO A 274 1.63 -12.94 17.88
N ASP A 275 1.28 -11.74 18.32
CA ASP A 275 1.15 -10.54 17.46
C ASP A 275 2.43 -9.69 17.41
N VAL A 276 3.47 -10.06 18.15
CA VAL A 276 4.79 -9.42 18.08
C VAL A 276 5.58 -10.01 16.91
N VAL A 277 6.10 -9.12 16.09
CA VAL A 277 6.92 -9.41 14.89
C VAL A 277 8.17 -8.56 14.94
N ALA A 278 9.30 -9.10 14.55
CA ALA A 278 10.53 -8.33 14.44
C ALA A 278 10.98 -8.21 12.98
N MET A 279 11.55 -7.07 12.65
CA MET A 279 12.12 -6.73 11.36
C MET A 279 13.47 -6.06 11.57
N ASP A 280 14.46 -6.38 10.76
CA ASP A 280 15.80 -5.80 10.88
C ASP A 280 16.38 -5.46 9.51
N ALA A 281 17.23 -4.44 9.46
CA ALA A 281 17.92 -3.97 8.26
C ALA A 281 19.37 -4.50 8.20
N GLU A 282 19.55 -5.81 8.31
CA GLU A 282 20.84 -6.54 8.19
C GLU A 282 21.88 -6.14 9.24
N VAL A 283 21.41 -5.69 10.39
CA VAL A 283 22.26 -5.30 11.54
C VAL A 283 21.87 -6.00 12.84
N SER A 284 21.16 -7.13 12.73
CA SER A 284 20.56 -7.85 13.86
C SER A 284 21.59 -8.32 14.89
N ASN A 285 22.83 -8.59 14.49
CA ASN A 285 23.95 -8.87 15.39
C ASN A 285 24.34 -7.66 16.28
N SER A 286 24.05 -6.45 15.83
CA SER A 286 24.32 -5.20 16.57
C SER A 286 23.12 -4.76 17.37
N THR A 287 21.90 -4.96 16.87
CA THR A 287 20.65 -4.61 17.55
C THR A 287 20.21 -5.67 18.54
N HIS A 288 20.76 -6.87 18.49
CA HIS A 288 20.33 -8.09 19.18
C HIS A 288 18.94 -8.60 18.75
N ALA A 289 18.45 -8.16 17.60
CA ALA A 289 17.21 -8.71 17.02
C ALA A 289 17.37 -10.14 16.52
N ASP A 290 18.60 -10.62 16.31
CA ASP A 290 18.94 -12.01 16.00
C ASP A 290 18.53 -12.99 17.11
N GLU A 291 18.47 -12.54 18.36
CA GLU A 291 17.96 -13.35 19.47
C GLU A 291 16.47 -13.67 19.27
N PHE A 292 15.67 -12.69 18.82
CA PHE A 292 14.28 -12.93 18.44
C PHE A 292 14.17 -13.85 17.21
N LYS A 293 14.99 -13.64 16.20
CA LYS A 293 15.06 -14.50 15.01
C LYS A 293 15.30 -15.97 15.39
N ASN A 294 16.20 -16.22 16.32
CA ASN A 294 16.50 -17.57 16.80
C ASN A 294 15.34 -18.21 17.59
N ALA A 295 14.62 -17.41 18.38
CA ALA A 295 13.50 -17.88 19.18
C ALA A 295 12.18 -18.00 18.38
N TYR A 296 11.95 -17.11 17.41
CA TYR A 296 10.69 -16.98 16.65
C TYR A 296 10.95 -16.74 15.15
N PRO A 297 11.59 -17.67 14.43
CA PRO A 297 12.05 -17.47 13.04
C PRO A 297 10.90 -17.13 12.07
N ASP A 298 9.71 -17.68 12.28
CA ASP A 298 8.54 -17.43 11.41
C ASP A 298 7.94 -16.03 11.57
N ARG A 299 8.39 -15.28 12.56
CA ARG A 299 7.92 -13.92 12.85
C ARG A 299 9.03 -12.87 12.80
N PHE A 300 10.19 -13.26 12.24
CA PHE A 300 11.31 -12.38 11.94
C PHE A 300 11.41 -12.17 10.43
N PHE A 301 11.53 -10.93 10.00
CA PHE A 301 11.67 -10.58 8.58
C PHE A 301 12.92 -9.74 8.37
N GLU A 302 13.77 -10.22 7.49
CA GLU A 302 14.96 -9.50 7.07
C GLU A 302 14.60 -8.52 5.95
N ILE A 303 14.93 -7.24 6.12
CA ILE A 303 14.65 -6.22 5.10
C ILE A 303 15.94 -5.76 4.42
N TRP A 304 17.07 -6.32 4.84
CA TRP A 304 18.40 -5.90 4.43
C TRP A 304 18.62 -4.41 4.71
N ILE A 305 19.43 -3.70 3.94
CA ILE A 305 19.76 -2.29 4.19
C ILE A 305 18.62 -1.33 3.76
N ALA A 306 17.51 -1.85 3.21
CA ALA A 306 16.41 -1.04 2.69
C ALA A 306 15.59 -0.37 3.81
N GLY A 307 16.10 0.75 4.35
CA GLY A 307 15.52 1.43 5.51
C GLY A 307 14.12 2.01 5.29
N GLN A 308 13.81 2.49 4.08
CA GLN A 308 12.48 3.03 3.78
C GLN A 308 11.41 1.93 3.80
N PRO A 309 11.57 0.79 3.10
CA PRO A 309 10.65 -0.35 3.25
C PRO A 309 10.59 -0.90 4.66
N LEU A 310 11.68 -0.91 5.43
CA LEU A 310 11.67 -1.39 6.82
C LEU A 310 10.55 -0.72 7.63
N VAL A 311 10.51 0.61 7.61
CA VAL A 311 9.49 1.38 8.34
C VAL A 311 8.12 1.24 7.71
N ALA A 312 8.01 1.39 6.39
CA ALA A 312 6.73 1.33 5.69
C ALA A 312 6.06 -0.05 5.80
N MET A 313 6.84 -1.12 5.69
CA MET A 313 6.34 -2.49 5.86
C MET A 313 5.88 -2.74 7.31
N ALA A 314 6.58 -2.18 8.31
CA ALA A 314 6.14 -2.24 9.70
C ALA A 314 4.76 -1.56 9.87
N VAL A 315 4.54 -0.40 9.24
CA VAL A 315 3.22 0.24 9.18
C VAL A 315 2.19 -0.69 8.56
N GLY A 316 2.51 -1.33 7.43
CA GLY A 316 1.62 -2.29 6.77
C GLY A 316 1.25 -3.49 7.66
N MET A 317 2.20 -4.03 8.40
CA MET A 317 1.92 -5.10 9.37
C MET A 317 1.01 -4.62 10.51
N SER A 318 1.14 -3.36 10.94
CA SER A 318 0.26 -2.78 11.96
C SER A 318 -1.19 -2.67 11.50
N VAL A 319 -1.45 -2.49 10.20
CA VAL A 319 -2.81 -2.55 9.61
C VAL A 319 -3.47 -3.90 9.89
N ARG A 320 -2.67 -4.97 9.96
CA ARG A 320 -3.12 -6.32 10.29
C ARG A 320 -3.10 -6.62 11.81
N ALA A 321 -3.02 -5.56 12.62
CA ALA A 321 -2.98 -5.65 14.08
C ALA A 321 -1.79 -6.46 14.64
N TYR A 322 -0.67 -6.49 13.90
CA TYR A 322 0.62 -6.92 14.45
C TYR A 322 1.31 -5.76 15.17
N LYS A 323 2.24 -6.09 16.03
CA LYS A 323 3.11 -5.17 16.77
C LYS A 323 4.54 -5.35 16.23
N PRO A 324 4.88 -4.70 15.11
CA PRO A 324 6.20 -4.84 14.51
C PRO A 324 7.23 -4.01 15.26
N PHE A 325 8.37 -4.62 15.54
CA PHE A 325 9.58 -4.00 16.04
C PHE A 325 10.58 -3.90 14.90
N ALA A 326 10.76 -2.70 14.36
CA ALA A 326 11.72 -2.42 13.29
C ALA A 326 13.05 -1.97 13.91
N SER A 327 14.12 -2.67 13.60
CA SER A 327 15.44 -2.47 14.20
C SER A 327 16.47 -2.07 13.14
N THR A 328 17.18 -0.99 13.39
CA THR A 328 18.34 -0.54 12.63
C THR A 328 19.10 0.54 13.43
N PHE A 329 20.14 1.11 12.85
CA PHE A 329 20.87 2.23 13.44
C PHE A 329 20.08 3.55 13.34
N ALA A 330 20.20 4.41 14.35
CA ALA A 330 19.48 5.68 14.43
C ALA A 330 19.62 6.55 13.16
N ALA A 331 20.84 6.60 12.58
CA ALA A 331 21.09 7.35 11.35
C ALA A 331 20.29 6.81 10.13
N VAL A 332 20.00 5.51 10.11
CA VAL A 332 19.22 4.86 9.04
C VAL A 332 17.73 5.18 9.17
N PHE A 333 17.24 5.48 10.38
CA PHE A 333 15.85 5.91 10.58
C PHE A 333 15.56 7.34 10.11
N SER A 334 16.58 8.16 9.84
CA SER A 334 16.38 9.56 9.44
C SER A 334 15.62 9.70 8.10
N PRO A 335 16.04 9.06 6.99
CA PRO A 335 15.26 9.11 5.74
C PRO A 335 13.88 8.47 5.84
N PRO A 336 13.71 7.27 6.46
CA PRO A 336 12.41 6.61 6.52
C PRO A 336 11.45 7.21 7.55
N SER A 337 11.82 8.19 8.34
CA SER A 337 10.91 8.86 9.29
C SER A 337 9.65 9.43 8.62
N ALA A 338 9.75 9.84 7.35
CA ALA A 338 8.61 10.30 6.56
C ALA A 338 7.58 9.18 6.24
N PHE A 339 7.95 7.92 6.44
CA PHE A 339 7.06 6.76 6.18
C PHE A 339 6.20 6.37 7.39
N THR A 340 6.39 7.01 8.54
CA THR A 340 5.46 6.88 9.65
C THR A 340 4.21 7.70 9.34
N PRO A 341 3.00 7.10 9.31
CA PRO A 341 1.79 7.87 9.08
C PRO A 341 1.57 8.85 10.25
N LEU A 342 1.21 10.07 9.92
CA LEU A 342 0.79 11.09 10.86
C LEU A 342 -0.58 10.76 11.44
#